data_87ebbb9137e1f2cafc2ff5d35136d53a
#
_entry.id   87ebbb9137e1f2cafc2ff5d35136d53a
#
_cell.length_a   1.000
_cell.length_b   1.000
_cell.length_c   1.000
_cell.angle_alpha   90.00
_cell.angle_beta   90.00
_cell.angle_gamma   90.00
#
_symmetry.space_group_name_H-M   'P 1'
#
loop_
_entity.id
_entity.type
_entity.pdbx_description
1 polymer ?
#
loop_
_entity_poly.entity_id
_entity_poly.type
_entity_poly.pdbx_seq_one_letter_code
_entity_poly.pdbx_strand_id
1 'polypeptide(L)'
;MLYNNKKFTSGKFGGNIMAILENCEPKNVFHYFEEICKIPHGSGNTKQISDYLVQFAKDRGLKYIQDEMNNVVIYKPGTPGYENAPTVILQGHMDMVCEKRLDVVHDFTKDGLKLSVEGDYISANGTTLGGDDGVAVAYGLAILD
;
A
#
# COMPACT_ATOMS: atom_id res chain seq x y z
N MET A 1 18.48 27.75 8.52
CA MET A 1 17.57 27.39 7.42
C MET A 1 16.47 26.47 8.02
N LEU A 2 15.28 27.02 8.22
CA LEU A 2 14.21 26.35 8.98
C LEU A 2 13.43 25.40 8.05
N TYR A 3 13.53 24.10 8.27
CA TYR A 3 12.68 23.11 7.59
C TYR A 3 11.30 23.10 8.26
N ASN A 4 10.31 23.52 7.49
CA ASN A 4 8.91 23.54 7.90
C ASN A 4 8.36 22.11 7.89
N ASN A 5 8.21 21.48 9.06
CA ASN A 5 7.47 20.25 9.27
C ASN A 5 5.98 20.50 8.99
N LYS A 6 5.54 20.31 7.75
CA LYS A 6 4.11 20.11 7.50
C LYS A 6 3.73 18.71 7.98
N LYS A 7 3.19 18.63 9.20
CA LYS A 7 2.41 17.47 9.63
C LYS A 7 1.32 17.26 8.59
N PHE A 8 1.29 16.08 8.00
CA PHE A 8 0.12 15.59 7.26
C PHE A 8 -1.01 15.43 8.30
N THR A 9 -1.78 16.48 8.50
CA THR A 9 -3.02 16.37 9.25
C THR A 9 -4.04 15.75 8.31
N SER A 10 -4.45 14.52 8.62
CA SER A 10 -5.66 13.91 8.03
C SER A 10 -6.79 14.92 8.15
N GLY A 11 -7.22 15.48 7.03
CA GLY A 11 -8.39 16.33 6.97
C GLY A 11 -9.59 15.52 7.46
N LYS A 12 -10.17 15.93 8.60
CA LYS A 12 -11.48 15.45 9.04
C LYS A 12 -12.51 15.91 8.01
N PHE A 13 -12.81 15.07 7.04
CA PHE A 13 -14.10 15.11 6.38
C PHE A 13 -15.07 14.32 7.25
N GLY A 14 -16.07 15.01 7.82
CA GLY A 14 -17.08 14.43 8.66
C GLY A 14 -17.96 13.46 7.86
N GLY A 15 -17.88 12.21 8.22
CA GLY A 15 -18.62 11.05 7.78
C GLY A 15 -17.72 9.84 7.97
N ASN A 16 -18.12 8.87 8.79
CA ASN A 16 -17.47 7.55 8.84
C ASN A 16 -17.66 6.92 7.45
N ILE A 17 -16.72 7.12 6.55
CA ILE A 17 -16.63 6.31 5.34
C ILE A 17 -16.06 4.99 5.83
N MET A 18 -16.93 3.98 5.99
CA MET A 18 -16.53 2.62 6.30
C MET A 18 -15.54 2.17 5.23
N ALA A 19 -14.45 1.52 5.66
CA ALA A 19 -13.51 0.93 4.74
C ALA A 19 -14.25 -0.12 3.88
N ILE A 20 -14.04 -0.08 2.58
CA ILE A 20 -14.80 -0.92 1.61
C ILE A 20 -14.48 -2.40 1.84
N LEU A 21 -13.25 -2.70 2.25
CA LEU A 21 -12.75 -4.05 2.46
C LEU A 21 -12.74 -4.50 3.93
N GLU A 22 -13.36 -3.74 4.85
CA GLU A 22 -13.31 -4.03 6.31
C GLU A 22 -13.88 -5.40 6.71
N ASN A 23 -14.78 -5.96 5.89
CA ASN A 23 -15.39 -7.27 6.12
C ASN A 23 -14.70 -8.42 5.36
N CYS A 24 -13.61 -8.14 4.63
CA CYS A 24 -12.84 -9.14 3.92
C CYS A 24 -11.80 -9.80 4.85
N GLU A 25 -11.57 -11.10 4.67
CA GLU A 25 -10.56 -11.85 5.43
C GLU A 25 -9.44 -12.36 4.49
N PRO A 26 -8.18 -12.32 4.90
CA PRO A 26 -7.62 -11.87 6.19
C PRO A 26 -7.66 -10.32 6.36
N LYS A 27 -8.18 -9.83 7.47
CA LYS A 27 -8.43 -8.38 7.70
C LYS A 27 -7.21 -7.50 7.45
N ASN A 28 -6.06 -7.86 8.01
CA ASN A 28 -4.86 -7.03 7.87
C ASN A 28 -4.40 -6.95 6.42
N VAL A 29 -4.50 -8.02 5.65
CA VAL A 29 -4.13 -8.02 4.23
C VAL A 29 -5.03 -7.07 3.44
N PHE A 30 -6.35 -7.18 3.62
CA PHE A 30 -7.31 -6.32 2.91
C PHE A 30 -7.25 -4.87 3.38
N HIS A 31 -6.95 -4.62 4.66
CA HIS A 31 -6.66 -3.28 5.16
C HIS A 31 -5.48 -2.65 4.39
N TYR A 32 -4.34 -3.33 4.32
CA TYR A 32 -3.17 -2.80 3.62
C TYR A 32 -3.39 -2.70 2.11
N PHE A 33 -4.11 -3.63 1.51
CA PHE A 33 -4.47 -3.53 0.10
C PHE A 33 -5.33 -2.30 -0.19
N GLU A 34 -6.33 -2.01 0.66
CA GLU A 34 -7.14 -0.80 0.53
C GLU A 34 -6.32 0.48 0.73
N GLU A 35 -5.37 0.50 1.68
CA GLU A 35 -4.45 1.65 1.86
C GLU A 35 -3.57 1.87 0.62
N ILE A 36 -3.01 0.82 0.05
CA ILE A 36 -2.22 0.87 -1.20
C ILE A 36 -3.07 1.43 -2.34
N CYS A 37 -4.30 0.97 -2.49
CA CYS A 37 -5.20 1.44 -3.55
C CYS A 37 -5.56 2.94 -3.45
N LYS A 38 -5.43 3.57 -2.29
CA LYS A 38 -5.63 5.02 -2.11
C LYS A 38 -4.47 5.85 -2.64
N ILE A 39 -3.32 5.24 -2.89
CA ILE A 39 -2.08 5.90 -3.32
C ILE A 39 -1.93 5.74 -4.83
N PRO A 40 -1.73 6.82 -5.61
CA PRO A 40 -1.31 6.72 -7.00
C PRO A 40 0.03 6.00 -7.12
N HIS A 41 0.06 4.85 -7.81
CA HIS A 41 1.26 4.00 -7.89
C HIS A 41 1.42 3.31 -9.26
N GLY A 42 1.10 4.01 -10.33
CA GLY A 42 1.36 3.52 -11.68
C GLY A 42 2.84 3.32 -11.96
N SER A 43 3.17 2.46 -12.94
CA SER A 43 4.55 2.27 -13.41
C SER A 43 5.20 3.61 -13.75
N GLY A 44 6.40 3.85 -13.20
CA GLY A 44 7.09 5.14 -13.29
C GLY A 44 6.62 6.23 -12.32
N ASN A 45 5.59 5.99 -11.51
CA ASN A 45 5.07 6.91 -10.47
C ASN A 45 5.05 6.24 -9.09
N THR A 46 6.16 5.68 -8.66
CA THR A 46 6.26 4.85 -7.45
C THR A 46 6.69 5.60 -6.18
N LYS A 47 7.01 6.89 -6.29
CA LYS A 47 7.56 7.62 -5.13
C LYS A 47 6.62 7.66 -3.92
N GLN A 48 5.32 7.88 -4.14
CA GLN A 48 4.36 8.00 -3.05
C GLN A 48 4.15 6.68 -2.31
N ILE A 49 4.02 5.57 -3.05
CA ILE A 49 3.89 4.25 -2.43
C ILE A 49 5.18 3.81 -1.74
N SER A 50 6.34 4.12 -2.32
CA SER A 50 7.64 3.87 -1.70
C SER A 50 7.78 4.62 -0.37
N ASP A 51 7.37 5.90 -0.32
CA ASP A 51 7.38 6.69 0.91
C ASP A 51 6.37 6.17 1.95
N TYR A 52 5.22 5.67 1.52
CA TYR A 52 4.26 4.99 2.39
C TYR A 52 4.88 3.75 3.06
N LEU A 53 5.59 2.91 2.30
CA LEU A 53 6.28 1.73 2.83
C LEU A 53 7.39 2.12 3.83
N VAL A 54 8.12 3.19 3.55
CA VAL A 54 9.11 3.74 4.47
C VAL A 54 8.45 4.25 5.75
N GLN A 55 7.32 4.95 5.63
CA GLN A 55 6.59 5.45 6.79
C GLN A 55 6.03 4.30 7.64
N PHE A 56 5.49 3.25 6.99
CA PHE A 56 5.07 2.03 7.66
C PHE A 56 6.19 1.42 8.53
N ALA A 57 7.41 1.33 7.97
CA ALA A 57 8.56 0.80 8.70
C ALA A 57 8.96 1.70 9.89
N LYS A 58 8.95 3.02 9.69
CA LYS A 58 9.26 3.99 10.75
C LYS A 58 8.29 3.91 11.92
N ASP A 59 6.98 3.83 11.64
CA ASP A 59 5.93 3.79 12.65
C ASP A 59 6.03 2.55 13.55
N ARG A 60 6.68 1.48 13.04
CA ARG A 60 6.92 0.20 13.74
C ARG A 60 8.33 0.04 14.27
N GLY A 61 9.18 1.05 14.13
CA GLY A 61 10.58 0.99 14.53
C GLY A 61 11.41 -0.07 13.77
N LEU A 62 10.97 -0.46 12.57
CA LEU A 62 11.65 -1.42 11.73
C LEU A 62 12.79 -0.76 10.96
N LYS A 63 13.90 -1.49 10.80
CA LYS A 63 14.99 -1.07 9.91
C LYS A 63 14.52 -1.15 8.47
N TYR A 64 14.88 -0.16 7.65
CA TYR A 64 14.56 -0.13 6.23
C TYR A 64 15.69 0.46 5.41
N ILE A 65 15.64 0.22 4.11
CA ILE A 65 16.47 0.86 3.07
C ILE A 65 15.50 1.31 1.97
N GLN A 66 15.67 2.53 1.48
CA GLN A 66 15.02 3.03 0.27
C GLN A 66 16.12 3.50 -0.68
N ASP A 67 16.13 3.04 -1.91
CA ASP A 67 17.10 3.45 -2.91
C ASP A 67 16.58 4.56 -3.83
N GLU A 68 17.44 5.03 -4.74
CA GLU A 68 17.12 6.10 -5.70
C GLU A 68 16.07 5.69 -6.74
N MET A 69 15.85 4.37 -6.93
CA MET A 69 14.83 3.81 -7.81
C MET A 69 13.50 3.58 -7.11
N ASN A 70 13.39 4.02 -5.86
CA ASN A 70 12.24 3.82 -4.98
C ASN A 70 12.03 2.37 -4.50
N ASN A 71 13.00 1.46 -4.68
CA ASN A 71 12.90 0.15 -4.06
C ASN A 71 13.00 0.27 -2.55
N VAL A 72 12.23 -0.54 -1.83
CA VAL A 72 12.20 -0.53 -0.36
C VAL A 72 12.49 -1.94 0.16
N VAL A 73 13.43 -2.03 1.10
CA VAL A 73 13.67 -3.26 1.87
C VAL A 73 13.37 -2.97 3.33
N ILE A 74 12.54 -3.78 3.96
CA ILE A 74 12.17 -3.66 5.37
C ILE A 74 12.64 -4.91 6.09
N TYR A 75 13.30 -4.74 7.24
CA TYR A 75 13.83 -5.84 8.05
C TYR A 75 13.01 -5.98 9.32
N LYS A 76 12.45 -7.17 9.54
CA LYS A 76 11.84 -7.58 10.81
C LYS A 76 12.68 -8.67 11.44
N PRO A 77 13.13 -8.52 12.70
CA PRO A 77 13.82 -9.59 13.40
C PRO A 77 12.90 -10.79 13.62
N GLY A 78 13.48 -11.96 13.81
CA GLY A 78 12.74 -13.15 14.24
C GLY A 78 12.00 -12.89 15.56
N THR A 79 10.82 -13.49 15.72
CA THR A 79 10.07 -13.46 16.98
C THR A 79 10.82 -14.24 18.07
N PRO A 80 10.50 -14.04 19.38
CA PRO A 80 11.16 -14.75 20.46
C PRO A 80 11.22 -16.26 20.25
N GLY A 81 12.43 -16.82 20.32
CA GLY A 81 12.71 -18.22 20.01
C GLY A 81 13.10 -18.53 18.56
N TYR A 82 13.01 -17.56 17.66
CA TYR A 82 13.34 -17.68 16.24
C TYR A 82 14.42 -16.68 15.79
N GLU A 83 15.17 -16.09 16.72
CA GLU A 83 16.19 -15.07 16.44
C GLU A 83 17.31 -15.56 15.51
N ASN A 84 17.57 -16.86 15.56
CA ASN A 84 18.60 -17.53 14.74
C ASN A 84 18.01 -18.32 13.57
N ALA A 85 16.73 -18.21 13.30
CA ALA A 85 16.10 -18.86 12.15
C ALA A 85 16.66 -18.32 10.83
N PRO A 86 16.70 -19.12 9.76
CA PRO A 86 17.06 -18.63 8.44
C PRO A 86 16.20 -17.47 8.00
N THR A 87 16.81 -16.46 7.37
CA THR A 87 16.09 -15.33 6.83
C THR A 87 15.13 -15.76 5.71
N VAL A 88 13.90 -15.32 5.79
CA VAL A 88 12.89 -15.46 4.73
C VAL A 88 12.77 -14.11 4.02
N ILE A 89 12.79 -14.12 2.70
CA ILE A 89 12.57 -12.93 1.86
C ILE A 89 11.18 -13.03 1.25
N LEU A 90 10.34 -12.02 1.51
CA LEU A 90 9.09 -11.80 0.81
C LEU A 90 9.32 -10.69 -0.20
N GLN A 91 8.95 -10.91 -1.46
CA GLN A 91 9.19 -9.96 -2.54
C GLN A 91 7.91 -9.73 -3.33
N GLY A 92 7.66 -8.49 -3.69
CA GLY A 92 6.59 -8.06 -4.58
C GLY A 92 6.95 -6.74 -5.25
N HIS A 93 6.31 -6.40 -6.37
CA HIS A 93 6.45 -5.09 -6.98
C HIS A 93 5.31 -4.17 -6.53
N MET A 94 5.62 -2.88 -6.36
CA MET A 94 4.68 -1.91 -5.80
C MET A 94 3.92 -1.10 -6.86
N ASP A 95 4.32 -1.18 -8.11
CA ASP A 95 3.67 -0.46 -9.20
C ASP A 95 2.56 -1.28 -9.86
N MET A 96 1.71 -0.62 -10.60
CA MET A 96 0.63 -1.24 -11.36
C MET A 96 0.52 -0.68 -12.77
N VAL A 97 -0.02 -1.48 -13.67
CA VAL A 97 -0.43 -1.05 -15.01
C VAL A 97 -1.65 -0.12 -14.89
N CYS A 98 -1.58 1.02 -15.59
CA CYS A 98 -2.59 2.08 -15.54
C CYS A 98 -3.49 2.05 -16.77
N GLU A 99 -4.58 1.30 -16.72
CA GLU A 99 -5.59 1.22 -17.77
C GLU A 99 -6.98 1.56 -17.22
N LYS A 100 -7.81 2.21 -18.06
CA LYS A 100 -9.19 2.56 -17.70
C LYS A 100 -10.12 2.45 -18.90
N ARG A 101 -11.41 2.29 -18.62
CA ARG A 101 -12.45 2.37 -19.65
C ARG A 101 -12.52 3.78 -20.23
N LEU A 102 -12.97 3.89 -21.47
CA LEU A 102 -13.04 5.16 -22.20
C LEU A 102 -14.04 6.15 -21.57
N ASP A 103 -15.06 5.66 -20.90
CA ASP A 103 -16.12 6.43 -20.23
C ASP A 103 -15.74 6.88 -18.81
N VAL A 104 -14.55 6.52 -18.31
CA VAL A 104 -14.11 6.81 -16.94
C VAL A 104 -13.12 7.97 -16.91
N VAL A 105 -13.44 8.96 -16.07
CA VAL A 105 -12.50 10.05 -15.76
C VAL A 105 -11.69 9.64 -14.55
N HIS A 106 -10.40 9.43 -14.73
CA HIS A 106 -9.44 9.06 -13.68
C HIS A 106 -8.03 9.51 -14.07
N ASP A 107 -7.30 10.12 -13.17
CA ASP A 107 -5.90 10.54 -13.35
C ASP A 107 -5.01 9.67 -12.44
N PHE A 108 -4.38 8.65 -13.00
CA PHE A 108 -3.50 7.73 -12.28
C PHE A 108 -2.28 8.39 -11.62
N THR A 109 -2.01 9.66 -11.89
CA THR A 109 -0.93 10.39 -11.22
C THR A 109 -1.39 11.08 -9.93
N LYS A 110 -2.71 11.18 -9.69
CA LYS A 110 -3.29 11.93 -8.59
C LYS A 110 -4.36 11.18 -7.81
N ASP A 111 -5.15 10.37 -8.52
CA ASP A 111 -6.34 9.72 -7.94
C ASP A 111 -6.00 8.33 -7.44
N GLY A 112 -6.47 8.00 -6.24
CA GLY A 112 -6.54 6.64 -5.76
C GLY A 112 -7.66 5.84 -6.45
N LEU A 113 -7.56 4.52 -6.41
CA LEU A 113 -8.53 3.63 -7.03
C LEU A 113 -9.87 3.64 -6.25
N LYS A 114 -10.97 3.55 -6.97
CA LYS A 114 -12.31 3.43 -6.39
C LYS A 114 -12.70 1.96 -6.36
N LEU A 115 -12.52 1.33 -5.21
CA LEU A 115 -12.81 -0.09 -5.03
C LEU A 115 -14.30 -0.36 -4.94
N SER A 116 -14.69 -1.56 -5.33
CA SER A 116 -16.01 -2.16 -5.10
C SER A 116 -15.88 -3.64 -4.79
N VAL A 117 -16.85 -4.17 -4.03
CA VAL A 117 -16.98 -5.59 -3.69
C VAL A 117 -18.31 -6.09 -4.25
N GLU A 118 -18.26 -7.12 -5.08
CA GLU A 118 -19.44 -7.74 -5.68
C GLU A 118 -19.36 -9.27 -5.50
N GLY A 119 -20.10 -9.80 -4.54
CA GLY A 119 -19.98 -11.20 -4.13
C GLY A 119 -18.55 -11.49 -3.63
N ASP A 120 -17.87 -12.43 -4.25
CA ASP A 120 -16.51 -12.85 -3.90
C ASP A 120 -15.42 -12.09 -4.68
N TYR A 121 -15.79 -11.04 -5.41
CA TYR A 121 -14.88 -10.28 -6.25
C TYR A 121 -14.64 -8.87 -5.72
N ILE A 122 -13.37 -8.46 -5.72
CA ILE A 122 -12.95 -7.08 -5.52
C ILE A 122 -12.55 -6.52 -6.88
N SER A 123 -13.05 -5.35 -7.23
CA SER A 123 -12.73 -4.65 -8.46
C SER A 123 -12.49 -3.16 -8.22
N ALA A 124 -11.92 -2.49 -9.22
CA ALA A 124 -11.84 -1.04 -9.27
C ALA A 124 -12.83 -0.50 -10.32
N ASN A 125 -13.54 0.58 -9.98
CA ASN A 125 -14.60 1.16 -10.82
C ASN A 125 -14.06 1.71 -12.15
N GLY A 126 -14.00 0.84 -13.13
CA GLY A 126 -13.62 1.18 -14.50
C GLY A 126 -12.13 1.43 -14.74
N THR A 127 -11.28 1.06 -13.79
CA THR A 127 -9.82 1.06 -13.92
C THR A 127 -9.25 -0.33 -13.66
N THR A 128 -7.97 -0.53 -13.96
CA THR A 128 -7.18 -1.65 -13.43
C THR A 128 -7.16 -1.59 -11.90
N LEU A 129 -7.08 -2.76 -11.25
CA LEU A 129 -7.11 -2.92 -9.79
C LEU A 129 -5.73 -2.88 -9.13
N GLY A 130 -4.68 -3.30 -9.87
CA GLY A 130 -3.34 -3.44 -9.30
C GLY A 130 -3.21 -4.61 -8.31
N GLY A 131 -4.04 -5.65 -8.46
CA GLY A 131 -3.94 -6.87 -7.63
C GLY A 131 -2.60 -7.58 -7.84
N ASP A 132 -2.08 -7.54 -9.04
CA ASP A 132 -0.72 -7.90 -9.42
C ASP A 132 0.15 -6.61 -9.40
N ASP A 133 1.06 -6.40 -8.43
CA ASP A 133 1.35 -7.30 -7.33
C ASP A 133 1.02 -6.66 -5.95
N GLY A 134 0.06 -5.73 -5.93
CA GLY A 134 -0.38 -5.04 -4.71
C GLY A 134 -0.84 -5.97 -3.60
N VAL A 135 -1.36 -7.17 -3.96
CA VAL A 135 -1.74 -8.18 -2.98
C VAL A 135 -0.51 -8.75 -2.27
N ALA A 136 0.60 -9.03 -2.97
CA ALA A 136 1.83 -9.51 -2.33
C ALA A 136 2.44 -8.42 -1.43
N VAL A 137 2.40 -7.15 -1.84
CA VAL A 137 2.83 -6.03 -0.98
C VAL A 137 1.96 -5.97 0.28
N ALA A 138 0.64 -6.10 0.17
CA ALA A 138 -0.28 -6.11 1.31
C ALA A 138 -0.02 -7.29 2.27
N TYR A 139 0.25 -8.48 1.74
CA TYR A 139 0.68 -9.64 2.54
C TYR A 139 1.99 -9.36 3.29
N GLY A 140 2.98 -8.77 2.59
CA GLY A 140 4.25 -8.37 3.21
C GLY A 140 4.03 -7.42 4.39
N LEU A 141 3.22 -6.40 4.21
CA LEU A 141 2.89 -5.44 5.28
C LEU A 141 2.15 -6.11 6.44
N ALA A 142 1.16 -6.97 6.15
CA ALA A 142 0.41 -7.68 7.19
C ALA A 142 1.27 -8.65 8.02
N ILE A 143 2.32 -9.23 7.43
CA ILE A 143 3.28 -10.10 8.14
C ILE A 143 4.27 -9.26 8.94
N LEU A 144 4.63 -8.08 8.46
CA LEU A 144 5.53 -7.16 9.14
C LEU A 144 4.85 -6.41 10.31
N ASP A 145 3.54 -6.30 10.32
CA ASP A 145 2.75 -5.66 11.38
C ASP A 145 2.68 -6.54 12.64
#